data_b5f5099ff6bf3a0f8f6c4be2ea0ba3bf
#
_entry.id   b5f5099ff6bf3a0f8f6c4be2ea0ba3bf
#
_cell.length_a   1.000
_cell.length_b   1.000
_cell.length_c   1.000
_cell.angle_alpha   90.00
_cell.angle_beta   90.00
_cell.angle_gamma   90.00
#
_symmetry.space_group_name_H-M   'P 1'
#
loop_
_entity.id
_entity.type
_entity.pdbx_description
1 polymer ?
#
loop_
_entity_poly.entity_id
_entity_poly.type
_entity_poly.pdbx_seq_one_letter_code
_entity_poly.pdbx_strand_id
1 'polypeptide(L)'
;TLIDILQCLGTNLTEFFAEESDEQIVFRKDDFFVKKDTELHNTIEWIIPNAQKNMMEPILLTLESGGSTYLDVPHEGEEFGYVLQGSIQIHVGKKVYTAKKGESFYFTPHSEHYITANKTSGAKIIWVTTPPSF
;
A
#
# COMPACT_ATOMS: atom_id res chain seq x y z
N THR A 1 -1.54 -0.71 31.69
CA THR A 1 -0.77 -1.13 30.52
C THR A 1 0.73 -1.14 30.83
N LEU A 2 1.50 -1.73 29.96
CA LEU A 2 2.96 -1.79 30.09
C LEU A 2 3.56 -0.38 30.17
N ILE A 3 3.01 0.55 29.42
CA ILE A 3 3.43 1.93 29.42
C ILE A 3 3.17 2.58 30.79
N ASP A 4 2.03 2.30 31.40
CA ASP A 4 1.70 2.83 32.73
C ASP A 4 2.65 2.32 33.79
N ILE A 5 2.98 1.04 33.74
CA ILE A 5 3.94 0.42 34.65
C ILE A 5 5.30 1.08 34.50
N LEU A 6 5.70 1.41 33.30
CA LEU A 6 6.95 2.06 32.99
C LEU A 6 7.06 3.46 33.52
N GLN A 7 5.98 4.21 33.43
CA GLN A 7 5.91 5.54 34.02
C GLN A 7 5.97 5.47 35.54
N CYS A 8 5.30 4.49 36.13
CA CYS A 8 5.30 4.27 37.57
C CYS A 8 6.67 3.89 38.12
N LEU A 9 7.48 3.20 37.35
CA LEU A 9 8.82 2.78 37.80
C LEU A 9 9.87 3.88 37.63
N GLY A 10 9.48 5.04 37.10
CA GLY A 10 10.42 6.10 36.85
C GLY A 10 11.50 5.69 35.84
N THR A 11 11.42 4.49 35.36
CA THR A 11 12.30 4.00 34.31
C THR A 11 11.54 4.22 33.02
N ASN A 12 12.15 4.95 32.15
CA ASN A 12 11.53 5.16 30.88
C ASN A 12 11.73 3.90 30.04
N LEU A 13 10.80 2.97 30.14
CA LEU A 13 10.84 1.76 29.34
C LEU A 13 10.68 2.08 27.86
N THR A 14 10.08 3.20 27.56
CA THR A 14 10.05 3.71 26.19
C THR A 14 11.47 4.00 25.71
N GLU A 15 12.30 4.62 26.55
CA GLU A 15 13.72 4.82 26.25
C GLU A 15 14.48 3.50 26.19
N PHE A 16 14.20 2.59 27.12
CA PHE A 16 14.83 1.28 27.15
C PHE A 16 14.54 0.50 25.86
N PHE A 17 13.28 0.44 25.45
CA PHE A 17 12.91 -0.24 24.22
C PHE A 17 13.38 0.49 22.96
N ALA A 18 13.46 1.82 23.01
CA ALA A 18 13.99 2.58 21.89
C ALA A 18 15.49 2.33 21.69
N GLU A 19 16.24 2.14 22.78
CA GLU A 19 17.67 1.80 22.70
C GLU A 19 17.87 0.35 22.24
N GLU A 20 16.99 -0.56 22.66
CA GLU A 20 17.10 -1.98 22.34
C GLU A 20 16.50 -2.33 20.96
N SER A 21 15.49 -1.60 20.54
CA SER A 21 14.84 -1.81 19.25
C SER A 21 14.69 -0.48 18.54
N ASP A 22 15.72 -0.09 17.82
CA ASP A 22 15.60 1.04 16.92
C ASP A 22 14.51 0.75 15.92
N GLU A 23 13.51 1.64 15.86
CA GLU A 23 12.53 1.55 14.79
C GLU A 23 13.24 1.72 13.46
N GLN A 24 13.03 0.78 12.58
CA GLN A 24 13.54 0.91 11.24
C GLN A 24 12.74 2.01 10.53
N ILE A 25 13.46 3.00 10.04
CA ILE A 25 12.86 4.16 9.35
C ILE A 25 13.01 4.03 7.85
N VAL A 26 14.18 3.52 7.40
CA VAL A 26 14.49 3.39 5.98
C VAL A 26 14.45 1.91 5.61
N PHE A 27 13.72 1.62 4.55
CA PHE A 27 13.56 0.27 4.01
C PHE A 27 14.18 0.23 2.61
N ARG A 28 14.98 -0.80 2.34
CA ARG A 28 15.65 -0.97 1.06
C ARG A 28 15.08 -2.17 0.31
N LYS A 29 15.48 -2.34 -0.91
CA LYS A 29 14.96 -3.43 -1.78
C LYS A 29 15.03 -4.80 -1.12
N ASP A 30 16.11 -5.07 -0.37
CA ASP A 30 16.27 -6.36 0.30
C ASP A 30 15.26 -6.56 1.43
N ASP A 31 14.66 -5.49 1.94
CA ASP A 31 13.65 -5.54 2.98
C ASP A 31 12.24 -5.79 2.42
N PHE A 32 12.05 -5.54 1.14
CA PHE A 32 10.72 -5.59 0.53
C PHE A 32 10.23 -7.02 0.40
N PHE A 33 8.95 -7.21 0.63
CA PHE A 33 8.28 -8.47 0.32
C PHE A 33 7.63 -8.34 -1.05
N VAL A 34 7.87 -9.31 -1.92
CA VAL A 34 7.41 -9.27 -3.31
C VAL A 34 6.50 -10.46 -3.59
N LYS A 35 5.36 -10.20 -4.18
CA LYS A 35 4.43 -11.23 -4.64
C LYS A 35 4.05 -10.96 -6.09
N LYS A 36 4.25 -11.96 -6.94
CA LYS A 36 3.90 -11.89 -8.35
C LYS A 36 2.66 -12.76 -8.61
N ASP A 37 1.67 -12.18 -9.25
CA ASP A 37 0.48 -12.89 -9.70
C ASP A 37 0.55 -13.03 -11.22
N THR A 38 0.77 -14.26 -11.69
CA THR A 38 0.94 -14.52 -13.11
C THR A 38 -0.38 -14.54 -13.88
N GLU A 39 -1.50 -14.77 -13.20
CA GLU A 39 -2.80 -14.77 -13.84
C GLU A 39 -3.30 -13.36 -14.08
N LEU A 40 -3.14 -12.48 -13.11
CA LEU A 40 -3.54 -11.09 -13.21
C LEU A 40 -2.46 -10.19 -13.80
N HIS A 41 -1.27 -10.72 -14.02
CA HIS A 41 -0.12 -9.98 -14.57
C HIS A 41 0.24 -8.76 -13.75
N ASN A 42 0.33 -8.95 -12.43
CA ASN A 42 0.76 -7.90 -11.52
C ASN A 42 1.89 -8.37 -10.62
N THR A 43 2.63 -7.41 -10.08
CA THR A 43 3.63 -7.62 -9.04
C THR A 43 3.39 -6.60 -7.95
N ILE A 44 3.23 -7.08 -6.73
CA ILE A 44 3.07 -6.24 -5.55
C ILE A 44 4.36 -6.30 -4.74
N GLU A 45 4.90 -5.13 -4.41
CA GLU A 45 6.03 -5.04 -3.51
C GLU A 45 5.58 -4.28 -2.26
N TRP A 46 5.63 -4.95 -1.12
CA TRP A 46 5.40 -4.30 0.17
C TRP A 46 6.67 -3.56 0.55
N ILE A 47 6.70 -2.27 0.25
CA ILE A 47 7.88 -1.42 0.47
C ILE A 47 8.03 -1.02 1.93
N ILE A 48 6.97 -1.20 2.72
CA ILE A 48 7.00 -1.16 4.18
C ILE A 48 6.49 -2.52 4.65
N PRO A 49 7.37 -3.49 4.86
CA PRO A 49 6.95 -4.83 5.27
C PRO A 49 6.37 -4.80 6.68
N ASN A 50 5.45 -5.73 6.95
CA ASN A 50 4.73 -5.83 8.23
C ASN A 50 3.91 -4.59 8.57
N ALA A 51 3.39 -3.92 7.56
CA ALA A 51 2.61 -2.69 7.73
C ALA A 51 1.26 -2.91 8.42
N GLN A 52 0.85 -4.17 8.66
CA GLN A 52 -0.40 -4.47 9.36
C GLN A 52 -0.47 -3.85 10.75
N LYS A 53 0.66 -3.51 11.33
CA LYS A 53 0.75 -2.83 12.63
C LYS A 53 0.61 -1.32 12.51
N ASN A 54 0.68 -0.80 11.31
CA ASN A 54 0.68 0.63 11.03
C ASN A 54 -0.72 1.11 10.70
N MET A 55 -0.88 2.42 10.62
CA MET A 55 -2.15 3.03 10.22
C MET A 55 -2.31 3.03 8.70
N MET A 56 -1.22 2.91 7.96
CA MET A 56 -1.25 2.89 6.50
C MET A 56 -0.36 1.78 5.97
N GLU A 57 -0.71 1.28 4.80
CA GLU A 57 0.06 0.24 4.11
C GLU A 57 0.37 0.72 2.70
N PRO A 58 1.61 1.18 2.44
CA PRO A 58 2.03 1.53 1.09
C PRO A 58 2.59 0.31 0.36
N ILE A 59 2.25 0.21 -0.92
CA ILE A 59 2.81 -0.79 -1.81
C ILE A 59 3.28 -0.14 -3.10
N LEU A 60 4.21 -0.80 -3.77
CA LEU A 60 4.58 -0.50 -5.13
C LEU A 60 3.92 -1.57 -6.00
N LEU A 61 3.03 -1.15 -6.87
CA LEU A 61 2.32 -2.05 -7.77
C LEU A 61 2.86 -1.88 -9.18
N THR A 62 3.26 -2.99 -9.78
CA THR A 62 3.65 -3.03 -11.18
C THR A 62 2.64 -3.87 -11.94
N LEU A 63 2.04 -3.29 -12.96
CA LEU A 63 1.10 -3.97 -13.85
C LEU A 63 1.75 -4.14 -15.21
N GLU A 64 1.73 -5.35 -15.74
CA GLU A 64 2.09 -5.59 -17.12
C GLU A 64 0.98 -5.06 -18.03
N SER A 65 1.23 -5.01 -19.34
CA SER A 65 0.21 -4.59 -20.31
C SER A 65 -1.07 -5.38 -20.12
N GLY A 66 -2.18 -4.68 -19.89
CA GLY A 66 -3.46 -5.33 -19.63
C GLY A 66 -3.56 -6.00 -18.27
N GLY A 67 -2.57 -5.83 -17.42
CA GLY A 67 -2.60 -6.40 -16.07
C GLY A 67 -3.64 -5.75 -15.18
N SER A 68 -3.98 -6.44 -14.10
CA SER A 68 -5.05 -6.03 -13.20
C SER A 68 -4.72 -6.39 -11.75
N THR A 69 -5.32 -5.67 -10.82
CA THR A 69 -5.44 -6.14 -9.44
C THR A 69 -6.69 -7.00 -9.34
N TYR A 70 -6.78 -7.80 -8.27
CA TYR A 70 -8.03 -8.53 -8.03
C TYR A 70 -9.13 -7.56 -7.61
N LEU A 71 -10.38 -8.00 -7.77
CA LEU A 71 -11.54 -7.22 -7.35
C LEU A 71 -11.58 -7.17 -5.82
N ASP A 72 -11.50 -5.97 -5.27
CA ASP A 72 -11.54 -5.76 -3.83
C ASP A 72 -12.94 -5.34 -3.40
N VAL A 73 -13.32 -5.80 -2.21
CA VAL A 73 -14.64 -5.51 -1.64
C VAL A 73 -14.64 -4.16 -0.94
N PRO A 74 -15.81 -3.54 -0.74
CA PRO A 74 -15.91 -2.31 0.04
C PRO A 74 -15.31 -2.48 1.44
N HIS A 75 -14.61 -1.47 1.91
CA HIS A 75 -14.06 -1.45 3.27
C HIS A 75 -13.97 -0.02 3.77
N GLU A 76 -13.78 0.11 5.08
CA GLU A 76 -13.58 1.43 5.67
C GLU A 76 -12.18 1.93 5.37
N GLY A 77 -12.00 3.24 5.46
CA GLY A 77 -10.70 3.88 5.30
C GLY A 77 -10.59 4.67 4.01
N GLU A 78 -9.36 4.82 3.58
CA GLU A 78 -9.04 5.65 2.44
C GLU A 78 -7.98 4.97 1.59
N GLU A 79 -7.95 5.30 0.30
CA GLU A 79 -6.93 4.84 -0.63
C GLU A 79 -6.39 6.01 -1.43
N PHE A 80 -5.07 6.03 -1.55
CA PHE A 80 -4.34 7.03 -2.31
C PHE A 80 -3.34 6.33 -3.23
N GLY A 81 -3.16 6.88 -4.41
CA GLY A 81 -2.13 6.39 -5.31
C GLY A 81 -1.51 7.49 -6.15
N TYR A 82 -0.31 7.20 -6.63
CA TYR A 82 0.43 8.08 -7.52
C TYR A 82 1.04 7.26 -8.65
N VAL A 83 0.82 7.68 -9.89
CA VAL A 83 1.28 6.95 -11.07
C VAL A 83 2.71 7.34 -11.40
N LEU A 84 3.63 6.39 -11.26
CA LEU A 84 5.04 6.59 -11.56
C LEU A 84 5.36 6.40 -13.04
N GLN A 85 4.70 5.45 -13.68
CA GLN A 85 4.90 5.12 -15.10
C GLN A 85 3.59 4.61 -15.69
N GLY A 86 3.39 4.90 -16.97
CA GLY A 86 2.27 4.36 -17.72
C GLY A 86 0.96 5.03 -17.42
N SER A 87 -0.10 4.30 -17.61
CA SER A 87 -1.47 4.77 -17.43
C SER A 87 -2.32 3.65 -16.84
N ILE A 88 -3.21 4.02 -15.95
CA ILE A 88 -4.09 3.07 -15.27
C ILE A 88 -5.54 3.51 -15.40
N GLN A 89 -6.44 2.54 -15.23
CA GLN A 89 -7.86 2.78 -15.04
C GLN A 89 -8.22 2.32 -13.64
N ILE A 90 -8.88 3.20 -12.90
CA ILE A 90 -9.35 2.91 -11.55
C ILE A 90 -10.84 2.65 -11.65
N HIS A 91 -11.24 1.42 -11.34
CA HIS A 91 -12.62 0.99 -11.36
C HIS A 91 -13.18 1.08 -9.95
N VAL A 92 -14.17 1.95 -9.75
CA VAL A 92 -14.82 2.13 -8.45
C VAL A 92 -16.32 2.00 -8.67
N GLY A 93 -16.89 0.87 -8.27
CA GLY A 93 -18.26 0.52 -8.58
C GLY A 93 -18.47 0.45 -10.09
N LYS A 94 -19.38 1.24 -10.61
CA LYS A 94 -19.69 1.29 -12.04
C LYS A 94 -18.90 2.37 -12.78
N LYS A 95 -18.11 3.17 -12.07
CA LYS A 95 -17.35 4.28 -12.66
C LYS A 95 -15.92 3.87 -12.94
N VAL A 96 -15.35 4.42 -14.00
CA VAL A 96 -13.97 4.18 -14.40
C VAL A 96 -13.28 5.53 -14.57
N TYR A 97 -12.12 5.65 -13.95
CA TYR A 97 -11.30 6.86 -14.00
C TYR A 97 -9.94 6.50 -14.59
N THR A 98 -9.38 7.40 -15.36
CA THR A 98 -8.04 7.21 -15.93
C THR A 98 -7.05 8.14 -15.23
N ALA A 99 -5.91 7.59 -14.84
CA ALA A 99 -4.79 8.36 -14.31
C ALA A 99 -3.52 7.99 -15.07
N LYS A 100 -2.74 8.99 -15.42
CA LYS A 100 -1.51 8.87 -16.21
C LYS A 100 -0.31 9.22 -15.36
N LYS A 101 0.88 8.94 -15.87
CA LYS A 101 2.14 9.28 -15.21
C LYS A 101 2.11 10.70 -14.66
N GLY A 102 2.47 10.84 -13.39
CA GLY A 102 2.50 12.13 -12.69
C GLY A 102 1.18 12.53 -12.08
N GLU A 103 0.13 11.73 -12.25
CA GLU A 103 -1.19 12.01 -11.69
C GLU A 103 -1.45 11.13 -10.49
N SER A 104 -2.30 11.59 -9.59
CA SER A 104 -2.66 10.89 -8.37
C SER A 104 -4.15 10.60 -8.34
N PHE A 105 -4.52 9.64 -7.49
CA PHE A 105 -5.92 9.35 -7.22
C PHE A 105 -6.14 9.18 -5.72
N TYR A 106 -7.38 9.43 -5.32
CA TYR A 106 -7.81 9.25 -3.94
C TYR A 106 -9.29 8.90 -3.94
N PHE A 107 -9.67 7.94 -3.11
CA PHE A 107 -11.08 7.62 -2.92
C PHE A 107 -11.29 6.92 -1.59
N THR A 108 -12.55 6.98 -1.11
CA THR A 108 -13.01 6.16 0.00
C THR A 108 -13.66 4.91 -0.60
N PRO A 109 -13.21 3.71 -0.22
CA PRO A 109 -13.62 2.48 -0.92
C PRO A 109 -15.00 1.99 -0.47
N HIS A 110 -16.05 2.74 -0.80
CA HIS A 110 -17.44 2.39 -0.50
C HIS A 110 -18.03 1.37 -1.48
N SER A 111 -17.34 1.11 -2.57
CA SER A 111 -17.78 0.18 -3.61
C SER A 111 -16.67 -0.81 -3.91
N GLU A 112 -17.01 -1.88 -4.62
CA GLU A 112 -16.00 -2.78 -5.19
C GLU A 112 -15.07 -1.98 -6.09
N HIS A 113 -13.78 -2.31 -6.05
CA HIS A 113 -12.78 -1.54 -6.79
C HIS A 113 -11.61 -2.41 -7.23
N TYR A 114 -10.99 -2.01 -8.31
CA TYR A 114 -9.75 -2.62 -8.80
C TYR A 114 -9.08 -1.68 -9.79
N ILE A 115 -7.83 -1.96 -10.11
CA ILE A 115 -7.02 -1.14 -11.00
C ILE A 115 -6.54 -2.01 -12.16
N THR A 116 -6.60 -1.45 -13.38
CA THR A 116 -6.08 -2.11 -14.57
C THR A 116 -5.08 -1.21 -15.28
N ALA A 117 -4.15 -1.83 -15.97
CA ALA A 117 -3.23 -1.11 -16.86
C ALA A 117 -3.78 -1.11 -18.29
N ASN A 118 -3.30 -0.17 -19.08
CA ASN A 118 -3.60 -0.11 -20.50
C ASN A 118 -3.14 -1.40 -21.20
N LYS A 119 -3.90 -1.84 -22.19
CA LYS A 119 -3.58 -3.07 -22.94
C LYS A 119 -2.30 -2.97 -23.77
N THR A 120 -1.84 -1.76 -24.07
CA THR A 120 -0.66 -1.54 -24.89
C THR A 120 0.59 -1.23 -24.08
N SER A 121 0.44 -0.90 -22.80
CA SER A 121 1.56 -0.58 -21.92
C SER A 121 1.23 -0.96 -20.50
N GLY A 122 2.25 -1.29 -19.73
CA GLY A 122 2.08 -1.52 -18.31
C GLY A 122 2.05 -0.23 -17.51
N ALA A 123 2.04 -0.34 -16.21
CA ALA A 123 2.04 0.80 -15.32
C ALA A 123 2.76 0.46 -14.02
N LYS A 124 3.20 1.49 -13.35
CA LYS A 124 3.81 1.38 -12.02
C LYS A 124 3.25 2.49 -11.16
N ILE A 125 2.73 2.13 -10.00
CA ILE A 125 2.12 3.09 -9.07
C ILE A 125 2.58 2.84 -7.64
N ILE A 126 2.63 3.92 -6.86
CA ILE A 126 2.63 3.83 -5.40
C ILE A 126 1.16 3.86 -4.98
N TRP A 127 0.76 2.91 -4.16
CA TRP A 127 -0.63 2.79 -3.69
C TRP A 127 -0.63 2.61 -2.18
N VAL A 128 -1.41 3.44 -1.49
CA VAL A 128 -1.48 3.46 -0.03
C VAL A 128 -2.92 3.23 0.39
N THR A 129 -3.13 2.29 1.28
CA THR A 129 -4.44 2.06 1.89
C THR A 129 -4.37 2.30 3.39
N THR A 130 -5.44 2.84 3.96
CA THR A 130 -5.64 2.99 5.39
C THR A 130 -7.04 2.47 5.74
N PRO A 131 -7.20 1.58 6.74
CA PRO A 131 -6.14 0.79 7.36
C PRO A 131 -5.54 -0.22 6.39
N PRO A 132 -4.46 -0.92 6.79
CA PRO A 132 -3.83 -1.93 5.95
C PRO A 132 -4.83 -2.98 5.46
N SER A 133 -4.82 -3.26 4.15
CA SER A 133 -5.76 -4.19 3.54
C SER A 133 -5.20 -4.93 2.32
N PHE A 134 -3.96 -4.71 1.96
CA PHE A 134 -3.34 -5.41 0.84
C PHE A 134 -2.86 -6.81 1.16
#